data_3b746b21c7a518167b3fec22e0063d16
#
_entry.id   3b746b21c7a518167b3fec22e0063d16
#
_cell.length_a   1.000
_cell.length_b   1.000
_cell.length_c   1.000
_cell.angle_alpha   90.00
_cell.angle_beta   90.00
_cell.angle_gamma   90.00
#
_symmetry.space_group_name_H-M   'P 1'
#
loop_
_entity.id
_entity.type
_entity.pdbx_description
1 polymer ?
#
loop_
_entity_poly.entity_id
_entity_poly.type
_entity_poly.pdbx_seq_one_letter_code
_entity_poly.pdbx_strand_id
1 'polypeptide(L)'
;MSKERKTLNVVGHSKLFYSISCALIAIFIILTFVIGLNVAIEFKGGTVLTYTYEGDIKTSDVSNTVSDSIGDKCTVTLGENTGNAGKTVEIKFSSTKGISDDKQNTLKTALEKDFPDNNIEVYESNDVAASSGMNFFFKCLAACALAMVITIIYIGFRFKKIGGISAGVFSVVALAHDMCMVYGCFVICRFDINANFMAVLLTILGYSINATIIIYDRIRENENLLGNKMELEDLVNLSITQTMGRSIHTTVTTVLAMATVCIVCIICGVTSILSFAFPLIIGMISGVYSSNCIAPTLWVHWKKHQAKKSHSGSKLSLIHISEPTRPEPIS
;
A
#
# COMPACT_ATOMS: atom_id res chain seq x y z
N MET A 1 27.93 16.81 28.67
CA MET A 1 27.94 17.62 27.41
C MET A 1 27.07 16.88 26.40
N SER A 2 25.82 17.30 26.25
CA SER A 2 24.92 16.77 25.21
C SER A 2 25.43 17.29 23.87
N LYS A 3 25.89 16.40 22.99
CA LYS A 3 26.22 16.71 21.60
C LYS A 3 24.95 17.30 20.96
N GLU A 4 24.94 18.58 20.63
CA GLU A 4 23.85 19.19 19.85
C GLU A 4 23.66 18.35 18.59
N ARG A 5 22.59 17.59 18.54
CA ARG A 5 22.23 16.83 17.34
C ARG A 5 21.83 17.85 16.29
N LYS A 6 22.60 17.93 15.22
CA LYS A 6 22.31 18.77 14.05
C LYS A 6 20.90 18.46 13.58
N THR A 7 20.00 19.43 13.60
CA THR A 7 18.62 19.28 13.14
C THR A 7 18.58 19.02 11.65
N LEU A 8 17.82 18.02 11.23
CA LEU A 8 17.60 17.71 9.82
C LEU A 8 16.64 18.73 9.22
N ASN A 9 16.99 19.36 8.12
CA ASN A 9 16.12 20.29 7.41
C ASN A 9 15.23 19.54 6.41
N VAL A 10 14.22 18.82 6.92
CA VAL A 10 13.29 18.04 6.09
C VAL A 10 12.27 18.96 5.40
N VAL A 11 11.74 19.95 6.12
CA VAL A 11 10.75 20.89 5.59
C VAL A 11 11.31 21.72 4.45
N GLY A 12 12.56 22.18 4.55
CA GLY A 12 13.22 22.93 3.48
C GLY A 12 13.43 22.13 2.18
N HIS A 13 13.57 20.79 2.28
CA HIS A 13 13.74 19.91 1.13
C HIS A 13 12.42 19.24 0.67
N SER A 14 11.28 19.67 1.18
CA SER A 14 9.96 19.06 0.91
C SER A 14 9.63 18.96 -0.58
N LYS A 15 10.01 19.95 -1.40
CA LYS A 15 9.79 19.93 -2.86
C LYS A 15 10.50 18.75 -3.53
N LEU A 16 11.71 18.40 -3.07
CA LEU A 16 12.44 17.24 -3.57
C LEU A 16 11.71 15.94 -3.26
N PHE A 17 11.22 15.78 -2.02
CA PHE A 17 10.47 14.60 -1.61
C PHE A 17 9.17 14.45 -2.40
N TYR A 18 8.41 15.53 -2.59
CA TYR A 18 7.19 15.49 -3.41
C TYR A 18 7.49 15.14 -4.87
N SER A 19 8.56 15.71 -5.46
CA SER A 19 8.95 15.40 -6.84
C SER A 19 9.32 13.93 -7.01
N ILE A 20 10.08 13.35 -6.07
CA ILE A 20 10.44 11.92 -6.08
C ILE A 20 9.17 11.06 -5.98
N SER A 21 8.28 11.36 -5.03
CA SER A 21 7.03 10.62 -4.84
C SER A 21 6.13 10.68 -6.08
N CYS A 22 5.93 11.87 -6.64
CA CYS A 22 5.13 12.04 -7.85
C CYS A 22 5.75 11.31 -9.06
N ALA A 23 7.07 11.36 -9.21
CA ALA A 23 7.78 10.66 -10.28
C ALA A 23 7.63 9.14 -10.16
N LEU A 24 7.77 8.57 -8.95
CA LEU A 24 7.59 7.14 -8.72
C LEU A 24 6.15 6.70 -9.01
N ILE A 25 5.16 7.45 -8.53
CA ILE A 25 3.74 7.14 -8.81
C ILE A 25 3.47 7.22 -10.32
N ALA A 26 3.98 8.23 -11.03
CA ALA A 26 3.83 8.36 -12.47
C ALA A 26 4.48 7.17 -13.21
N ILE A 27 5.67 6.73 -12.79
CA ILE A 27 6.34 5.54 -13.33
C ILE A 27 5.46 4.29 -13.12
N PHE A 28 4.89 4.08 -11.93
CA PHE A 28 4.03 2.92 -11.68
C PHE A 28 2.77 2.92 -12.53
N ILE A 29 2.16 4.09 -12.75
CA ILE A 29 1.02 4.24 -13.65
C ILE A 29 1.44 3.88 -15.09
N ILE A 30 2.55 4.39 -15.60
CA ILE A 30 3.06 4.07 -16.94
C ILE A 30 3.35 2.57 -17.05
N LEU A 31 4.03 1.98 -16.07
CA LEU A 31 4.33 0.56 -16.05
C LEU A 31 3.06 -0.31 -16.06
N THR A 32 2.00 0.14 -15.40
CA THR A 32 0.70 -0.56 -15.43
C THR A 32 0.14 -0.65 -16.86
N PHE A 33 0.27 0.41 -17.66
CA PHE A 33 -0.18 0.40 -19.06
C PHE A 33 0.76 -0.39 -19.98
N VAL A 34 2.06 -0.38 -19.71
CA VAL A 34 3.07 -1.07 -20.55
C VAL A 34 3.13 -2.56 -20.26
N ILE A 35 3.18 -2.93 -18.99
CA ILE A 35 3.38 -4.31 -18.53
C ILE A 35 2.03 -5.04 -18.40
N GLY A 36 0.95 -4.30 -18.13
CA GLY A 36 -0.37 -4.82 -17.77
C GLY A 36 -0.45 -5.19 -16.29
N LEU A 37 -1.67 -5.46 -15.84
CA LEU A 37 -2.00 -5.81 -14.47
C LEU A 37 -2.49 -7.25 -14.41
N ASN A 38 -1.84 -8.07 -13.59
CA ASN A 38 -2.32 -9.41 -13.29
C ASN A 38 -3.33 -9.32 -12.14
N VAL A 39 -4.59 -9.64 -12.43
CA VAL A 39 -5.64 -9.72 -11.39
C VAL A 39 -6.00 -11.17 -11.21
N ALA A 40 -5.95 -11.64 -9.98
CA ALA A 40 -6.26 -13.02 -9.63
C ALA A 40 -7.72 -13.38 -9.90
N ILE A 41 -7.96 -14.67 -10.05
CA ILE A 41 -9.29 -15.23 -10.29
C ILE A 41 -10.26 -14.92 -9.14
N GLU A 42 -9.74 -14.80 -7.92
CA GLU A 42 -10.48 -14.36 -6.73
C GLU A 42 -11.26 -13.05 -6.96
N PHE A 43 -10.75 -12.18 -7.86
CA PHE A 43 -11.37 -10.88 -8.17
C PHE A 43 -12.03 -10.83 -9.55
N LYS A 44 -11.47 -11.54 -10.55
CA LYS A 44 -12.04 -11.58 -11.91
C LYS A 44 -13.15 -12.61 -12.06
N GLY A 45 -13.16 -13.62 -11.22
CA GLY A 45 -13.87 -14.87 -11.42
C GLY A 45 -13.10 -15.81 -12.34
N GLY A 46 -13.39 -17.08 -12.23
CA GLY A 46 -12.75 -18.16 -12.99
C GLY A 46 -12.67 -19.44 -12.19
N THR A 47 -12.01 -20.43 -12.77
CA THR A 47 -11.79 -21.75 -12.16
C THR A 47 -10.31 -21.95 -11.87
N VAL A 48 -10.00 -22.43 -10.68
CA VAL A 48 -8.66 -22.92 -10.29
C VAL A 48 -8.75 -24.42 -10.09
N LEU A 49 -8.00 -25.17 -10.89
CA LEU A 49 -7.84 -26.60 -10.74
C LEU A 49 -6.43 -26.88 -10.23
N THR A 50 -6.33 -27.54 -9.10
CA THR A 50 -5.06 -27.98 -8.53
C THR A 50 -4.97 -29.50 -8.61
N TYR A 51 -3.91 -29.97 -9.24
CA TYR A 51 -3.59 -31.38 -9.31
C TYR A 51 -2.32 -31.68 -8.55
N THR A 52 -2.22 -32.84 -7.94
CA THR A 52 -0.97 -33.41 -7.43
C THR A 52 -0.30 -34.22 -8.52
N TYR A 53 1.03 -34.27 -8.51
CA TYR A 53 1.80 -35.07 -9.46
C TYR A 53 3.10 -35.55 -8.84
N GLU A 54 3.64 -36.63 -9.39
CA GLU A 54 4.94 -37.19 -9.04
C GLU A 54 5.95 -36.99 -10.18
N GLY A 55 7.24 -37.00 -9.85
CA GLY A 55 8.29 -36.80 -10.85
C GLY A 55 8.52 -35.33 -11.24
N ASP A 56 8.93 -35.08 -12.49
CA ASP A 56 9.21 -33.75 -13.01
C ASP A 56 8.31 -33.44 -14.22
N ILE A 57 7.58 -32.35 -14.16
CA ILE A 57 6.71 -31.85 -15.24
C ILE A 57 7.13 -30.39 -15.55
N LYS A 58 7.11 -30.01 -16.83
CA LYS A 58 7.36 -28.64 -17.25
C LYS A 58 6.06 -27.87 -17.42
N THR A 59 6.03 -26.62 -16.96
CA THR A 59 4.88 -25.73 -17.11
C THR A 59 4.44 -25.57 -18.57
N SER A 60 5.40 -25.56 -19.53
CA SER A 60 5.11 -25.46 -20.95
C SER A 60 4.29 -26.63 -21.48
N ASP A 61 4.62 -27.82 -21.03
CA ASP A 61 4.02 -29.05 -21.55
C ASP A 61 2.58 -29.17 -21.03
N VAL A 62 2.36 -28.88 -19.74
CA VAL A 62 1.02 -28.80 -19.16
C VAL A 62 0.18 -27.74 -19.85
N SER A 63 0.75 -26.55 -20.11
CA SER A 63 0.03 -25.46 -20.79
C SER A 63 -0.40 -25.85 -22.20
N ASN A 64 0.43 -26.60 -22.92
CA ASN A 64 0.08 -27.11 -24.26
C ASN A 64 -1.07 -28.13 -24.19
N THR A 65 -0.98 -29.13 -23.31
CA THR A 65 -2.06 -30.11 -23.09
C THR A 65 -3.38 -29.46 -22.73
N VAL A 66 -3.36 -28.43 -21.87
CA VAL A 66 -4.55 -27.67 -21.48
C VAL A 66 -5.13 -26.92 -22.69
N SER A 67 -4.28 -26.23 -23.45
CA SER A 67 -4.71 -25.47 -24.63
C SER A 67 -5.32 -26.37 -25.72
N ASP A 68 -4.73 -27.56 -25.92
CA ASP A 68 -5.19 -28.52 -26.91
C ASP A 68 -6.50 -29.22 -26.49
N SER A 69 -6.70 -29.44 -25.19
CA SER A 69 -7.88 -30.17 -24.68
C SER A 69 -9.12 -29.27 -24.49
N ILE A 70 -8.95 -28.03 -24.03
CA ILE A 70 -10.07 -27.12 -23.67
C ILE A 70 -10.19 -25.95 -24.63
N GLY A 71 -9.09 -25.50 -25.25
CA GLY A 71 -9.05 -24.34 -26.14
C GLY A 71 -9.15 -22.98 -25.42
N ASP A 72 -9.18 -22.96 -24.09
CA ASP A 72 -9.25 -21.75 -23.29
C ASP A 72 -7.85 -21.33 -22.82
N LYS A 73 -7.61 -20.02 -22.73
CA LYS A 73 -6.35 -19.48 -22.19
C LYS A 73 -6.25 -19.78 -20.69
N CYS A 74 -5.17 -20.43 -20.30
CA CYS A 74 -4.89 -20.73 -18.90
C CYS A 74 -3.53 -20.19 -18.47
N THR A 75 -3.36 -20.05 -17.16
CA THR A 75 -2.06 -19.83 -16.52
C THR A 75 -1.73 -21.07 -15.69
N VAL A 76 -0.58 -21.66 -15.95
CA VAL A 76 -0.11 -22.85 -15.23
C VAL A 76 1.00 -22.45 -14.29
N THR A 77 0.90 -22.85 -13.02
CA THR A 77 1.93 -22.61 -12.00
C THR A 77 2.27 -23.93 -11.31
N LEU A 78 3.55 -24.26 -11.26
CA LEU A 78 4.04 -25.40 -10.48
C LEU A 78 4.35 -24.95 -9.05
N GLY A 79 3.97 -25.75 -8.07
CA GLY A 79 4.23 -25.51 -6.65
C GLY A 79 4.63 -26.78 -5.94
N GLU A 80 5.34 -26.64 -4.83
CA GLU A 80 5.54 -27.72 -3.87
C GLU A 80 4.72 -27.43 -2.63
N ASN A 81 3.84 -28.35 -2.28
CA ASN A 81 3.06 -28.22 -1.05
C ASN A 81 3.83 -28.89 0.09
N THR A 82 4.24 -28.11 1.08
CA THR A 82 5.00 -28.57 2.27
C THR A 82 4.16 -29.51 3.18
N GLY A 83 2.88 -29.72 2.84
CA GLY A 83 2.01 -30.72 3.46
C GLY A 83 2.10 -32.07 2.76
N ASN A 84 1.20 -32.99 3.10
CA ASN A 84 1.16 -34.38 2.60
C ASN A 84 0.90 -34.53 1.07
N ALA A 85 0.71 -33.43 0.33
CA ALA A 85 0.30 -33.47 -1.08
C ALA A 85 1.47 -33.51 -2.10
N GLY A 86 2.73 -33.33 -1.69
CA GLY A 86 3.87 -33.38 -2.60
C GLY A 86 3.91 -32.22 -3.61
N LYS A 87 4.31 -32.50 -4.86
CA LYS A 87 4.33 -31.52 -5.95
C LYS A 87 2.92 -31.26 -6.47
N THR A 88 2.60 -29.98 -6.73
CA THR A 88 1.28 -29.57 -7.23
C THR A 88 1.40 -28.75 -8.50
N VAL A 89 0.44 -28.89 -9.40
CA VAL A 89 0.25 -28.01 -10.55
C VAL A 89 -1.09 -27.30 -10.43
N GLU A 90 -1.06 -25.99 -10.44
CA GLU A 90 -2.21 -25.12 -10.37
C GLU A 90 -2.51 -24.55 -11.77
N ILE A 91 -3.70 -24.81 -12.28
CA ILE A 91 -4.19 -24.38 -13.59
C ILE A 91 -5.31 -23.37 -13.38
N LYS A 92 -5.06 -22.12 -13.77
CA LYS A 92 -5.98 -20.99 -13.60
C LYS A 92 -6.64 -20.65 -14.93
N PHE A 93 -7.96 -20.68 -14.98
CA PHE A 93 -8.77 -20.27 -16.11
C PHE A 93 -9.48 -18.96 -15.82
N SER A 94 -9.21 -17.92 -16.59
CA SER A 94 -9.90 -16.63 -16.51
C SER A 94 -11.18 -16.65 -17.34
N SER A 95 -12.22 -17.32 -16.87
CA SER A 95 -13.51 -17.42 -17.54
C SER A 95 -14.61 -16.83 -16.66
N THR A 96 -15.48 -16.01 -17.24
CA THR A 96 -16.64 -15.46 -16.53
C THR A 96 -17.73 -16.49 -16.20
N LYS A 97 -17.68 -17.62 -16.87
CA LYS A 97 -18.48 -18.83 -16.57
C LYS A 97 -17.48 -19.89 -16.17
N GLY A 98 -17.61 -20.45 -14.99
CA GLY A 98 -16.77 -21.58 -14.52
C GLY A 98 -16.62 -22.68 -15.60
N ILE A 99 -15.59 -23.51 -15.45
CA ILE A 99 -15.41 -24.66 -16.35
C ILE A 99 -16.43 -25.73 -15.96
N SER A 100 -17.25 -26.18 -16.92
CA SER A 100 -18.22 -27.26 -16.68
C SER A 100 -17.49 -28.56 -16.26
N ASP A 101 -18.18 -29.37 -15.47
CA ASP A 101 -17.68 -30.68 -15.00
C ASP A 101 -17.20 -31.57 -16.14
N ASP A 102 -17.88 -31.51 -17.32
CA ASP A 102 -17.46 -32.24 -18.52
C ASP A 102 -16.07 -31.80 -19.03
N LYS A 103 -15.80 -30.48 -19.04
CA LYS A 103 -14.48 -29.96 -19.43
C LYS A 103 -13.40 -30.30 -18.39
N GLN A 104 -13.74 -30.30 -17.09
CA GLN A 104 -12.81 -30.70 -16.04
C GLN A 104 -12.42 -32.18 -16.17
N ASN A 105 -13.38 -33.04 -16.46
CA ASN A 105 -13.14 -34.47 -16.73
C ASN A 105 -12.31 -34.69 -17.99
N THR A 106 -12.59 -33.94 -19.07
CA THR A 106 -11.81 -33.99 -20.30
C THR A 106 -10.38 -33.58 -20.05
N LEU A 107 -10.13 -32.51 -19.27
CA LEU A 107 -8.80 -32.07 -18.90
C LEU A 107 -8.05 -33.11 -18.08
N LYS A 108 -8.71 -33.68 -17.09
CA LYS A 108 -8.13 -34.75 -16.26
C LYS A 108 -7.67 -35.90 -17.12
N THR A 109 -8.52 -36.40 -18.03
CA THR A 109 -8.20 -37.51 -18.94
C THR A 109 -7.06 -37.14 -19.89
N ALA A 110 -6.98 -35.93 -20.38
CA ALA A 110 -5.91 -35.44 -21.21
C ALA A 110 -4.56 -35.39 -20.48
N LEU A 111 -4.58 -34.88 -19.22
CA LEU A 111 -3.38 -34.84 -18.39
C LEU A 111 -2.88 -36.26 -18.03
N GLU A 112 -3.77 -37.16 -17.64
CA GLU A 112 -3.42 -38.56 -17.36
C GLU A 112 -2.84 -39.29 -18.59
N LYS A 113 -3.32 -38.94 -19.80
CA LYS A 113 -2.84 -39.51 -21.06
C LYS A 113 -1.45 -38.98 -21.45
N ASP A 114 -1.23 -37.68 -21.31
CA ASP A 114 0.02 -37.04 -21.73
C ASP A 114 1.15 -37.23 -20.71
N PHE A 115 0.79 -37.46 -19.44
CA PHE A 115 1.72 -37.67 -18.33
C PHE A 115 1.44 -38.98 -17.55
N PRO A 116 1.53 -40.16 -18.20
CA PRO A 116 1.14 -41.44 -17.59
C PRO A 116 2.01 -41.84 -16.39
N ASP A 117 3.27 -41.38 -16.36
CA ASP A 117 4.25 -41.75 -15.32
C ASP A 117 4.19 -40.81 -14.10
N ASN A 118 3.37 -39.76 -14.16
CA ASN A 118 3.37 -38.71 -13.15
C ASN A 118 2.24 -38.78 -12.12
N ASN A 119 1.41 -39.81 -12.16
CA ASN A 119 0.31 -40.08 -11.21
C ASN A 119 -0.51 -38.81 -10.85
N ILE A 120 -1.10 -38.18 -11.89
CA ILE A 120 -1.82 -36.93 -11.74
C ILE A 120 -3.18 -37.15 -11.10
N GLU A 121 -3.44 -36.59 -9.93
CA GLU A 121 -4.72 -36.63 -9.21
C GLU A 121 -5.29 -35.24 -8.93
N VAL A 122 -6.61 -35.10 -8.97
CA VAL A 122 -7.28 -33.86 -8.60
C VAL A 122 -7.13 -33.65 -7.09
N TYR A 123 -6.45 -32.58 -6.70
CA TYR A 123 -6.32 -32.20 -5.30
C TYR A 123 -7.44 -31.24 -4.87
N GLU A 124 -7.72 -30.21 -5.69
CA GLU A 124 -8.71 -29.19 -5.37
C GLU A 124 -9.29 -28.59 -6.65
N SER A 125 -10.59 -28.32 -6.66
CA SER A 125 -11.28 -27.58 -7.72
C SER A 125 -12.07 -26.42 -7.09
N ASN A 126 -11.67 -25.19 -7.40
CA ASN A 126 -12.30 -23.98 -6.89
C ASN A 126 -12.87 -23.14 -8.03
N ASP A 127 -14.19 -22.99 -8.05
CA ASP A 127 -14.89 -22.10 -8.95
C ASP A 127 -15.30 -20.79 -8.24
N VAL A 128 -14.84 -19.66 -8.76
CA VAL A 128 -15.21 -18.35 -8.26
C VAL A 128 -16.08 -17.63 -9.31
N ALA A 129 -17.35 -17.42 -8.97
CA ALA A 129 -18.22 -16.63 -9.82
C ALA A 129 -17.68 -15.17 -9.93
N ALA A 130 -17.62 -14.61 -11.13
CA ALA A 130 -17.11 -13.27 -11.39
C ALA A 130 -17.81 -12.18 -10.55
N SER A 131 -19.12 -12.36 -10.30
CA SER A 131 -19.88 -11.44 -9.43
C SER A 131 -19.44 -11.51 -7.97
N SER A 132 -19.04 -12.68 -7.46
CA SER A 132 -18.55 -12.85 -6.10
C SER A 132 -17.17 -12.24 -5.90
N GLY A 133 -16.27 -12.43 -6.88
CA GLY A 133 -14.93 -11.86 -6.85
C GLY A 133 -14.94 -10.32 -6.88
N MET A 134 -15.73 -9.74 -7.76
CA MET A 134 -15.89 -8.27 -7.84
C MET A 134 -16.50 -7.70 -6.55
N ASN A 135 -17.50 -8.37 -5.99
CA ASN A 135 -18.09 -7.96 -4.71
C ASN A 135 -17.07 -8.03 -3.56
N PHE A 136 -16.22 -9.04 -3.54
CA PHE A 136 -15.14 -9.15 -2.55
C PHE A 136 -14.14 -8.01 -2.68
N PHE A 137 -13.71 -7.69 -3.92
CA PHE A 137 -12.81 -6.56 -4.19
C PHE A 137 -13.39 -5.23 -3.68
N PHE A 138 -14.65 -4.93 -4.00
CA PHE A 138 -15.30 -3.71 -3.51
C PHE A 138 -15.45 -3.66 -1.99
N LYS A 139 -15.72 -4.79 -1.33
CA LYS A 139 -15.76 -4.87 0.14
C LYS A 139 -14.39 -4.57 0.75
N CYS A 140 -13.30 -5.07 0.17
CA CYS A 140 -11.94 -4.76 0.62
C CYS A 140 -11.59 -3.28 0.40
N LEU A 141 -11.96 -2.71 -0.74
CA LEU A 141 -11.77 -1.28 -1.01
C LEU A 141 -12.55 -0.40 -0.03
N ALA A 142 -13.79 -0.78 0.27
CA ALA A 142 -14.61 -0.11 1.28
C ALA A 142 -13.99 -0.20 2.68
N ALA A 143 -13.41 -1.34 3.04
CA ALA A 143 -12.70 -1.50 4.30
C ALA A 143 -11.47 -0.58 4.39
N CYS A 144 -10.68 -0.45 3.32
CA CYS A 144 -9.56 0.50 3.26
C CYS A 144 -10.05 1.95 3.39
N ALA A 145 -11.11 2.33 2.69
CA ALA A 145 -11.69 3.67 2.78
C ALA A 145 -12.22 3.97 4.18
N LEU A 146 -12.90 3.02 4.81
CA LEU A 146 -13.40 3.15 6.18
C LEU A 146 -12.23 3.30 7.17
N ALA A 147 -11.17 2.51 7.01
CA ALA A 147 -9.97 2.62 7.85
C ALA A 147 -9.32 4.02 7.73
N MET A 148 -9.24 4.58 6.52
CA MET A 148 -8.73 5.95 6.31
C MET A 148 -9.62 7.00 6.98
N VAL A 149 -10.95 6.89 6.90
CA VAL A 149 -11.89 7.80 7.58
C VAL A 149 -11.74 7.71 9.10
N ILE A 150 -11.70 6.50 9.66
CA ILE A 150 -11.49 6.29 11.09
C ILE A 150 -10.15 6.91 11.53
N THR A 151 -9.11 6.78 10.71
CA THR A 151 -7.80 7.40 10.97
C THR A 151 -7.88 8.92 11.05
N ILE A 152 -8.59 9.58 10.12
CA ILE A 152 -8.79 11.04 10.17
C ILE A 152 -9.51 11.45 11.46
N ILE A 153 -10.58 10.73 11.81
CA ILE A 153 -11.36 10.99 13.02
C ILE A 153 -10.48 10.82 14.26
N TYR A 154 -9.74 9.70 14.36
CA TYR A 154 -8.86 9.42 15.50
C TYR A 154 -7.78 10.50 15.66
N ILE A 155 -7.06 10.85 14.59
CA ILE A 155 -6.02 11.89 14.61
C ILE A 155 -6.66 13.25 14.90
N GLY A 156 -7.82 13.53 14.33
CA GLY A 156 -8.59 14.75 14.55
C GLY A 156 -8.88 14.99 16.03
N PHE A 157 -9.32 13.96 16.74
CA PHE A 157 -9.57 14.02 18.18
C PHE A 157 -8.27 14.04 19.00
N ARG A 158 -7.30 13.21 18.67
CA ARG A 158 -6.07 13.02 19.43
C ARG A 158 -5.18 14.26 19.40
N PHE A 159 -5.16 14.99 18.28
CA PHE A 159 -4.25 16.11 18.02
C PHE A 159 -4.97 17.45 17.83
N LYS A 160 -6.10 17.67 18.49
CA LYS A 160 -6.88 18.93 18.41
C LYS A 160 -6.03 20.19 18.56
N LYS A 161 -5.05 20.20 19.48
CA LYS A 161 -4.22 21.37 19.79
C LYS A 161 -3.38 21.85 18.59
N ILE A 162 -2.89 20.94 17.76
CA ILE A 162 -2.08 21.27 16.59
C ILE A 162 -2.89 21.39 15.29
N GLY A 163 -4.23 21.33 15.38
CA GLY A 163 -5.12 21.34 14.20
C GLY A 163 -5.34 19.92 13.66
N GLY A 164 -5.82 19.04 14.52
CA GLY A 164 -5.89 17.58 14.32
C GLY A 164 -6.54 17.13 13.02
N ILE A 165 -7.62 17.80 12.53
CA ILE A 165 -8.28 17.41 11.29
C ILE A 165 -7.31 17.55 10.10
N SER A 166 -6.58 18.67 10.01
CA SER A 166 -5.60 18.85 8.93
C SER A 166 -4.44 17.84 9.04
N ALA A 167 -3.96 17.56 10.26
CA ALA A 167 -2.97 16.53 10.48
C ALA A 167 -3.47 15.15 10.05
N GLY A 168 -4.75 14.81 10.34
CA GLY A 168 -5.39 13.57 9.91
C GLY A 168 -5.48 13.43 8.39
N VAL A 169 -5.91 14.49 7.71
CA VAL A 169 -6.00 14.50 6.24
C VAL A 169 -4.62 14.27 5.59
N PHE A 170 -3.57 14.97 6.04
CA PHE A 170 -2.24 14.78 5.46
C PHE A 170 -1.60 13.45 5.85
N SER A 171 -1.99 12.86 6.98
CA SER A 171 -1.63 11.47 7.30
C SER A 171 -2.24 10.49 6.29
N VAL A 172 -3.50 10.68 5.91
CA VAL A 172 -4.16 9.84 4.90
C VAL A 172 -3.54 10.02 3.52
N VAL A 173 -3.10 11.23 3.15
CA VAL A 173 -2.34 11.45 1.91
C VAL A 173 -1.03 10.64 1.90
N ALA A 174 -0.30 10.62 3.03
CA ALA A 174 0.90 9.80 3.16
C ALA A 174 0.58 8.29 3.10
N LEU A 175 -0.52 7.84 3.73
CA LEU A 175 -0.99 6.45 3.62
C LEU A 175 -1.34 6.07 2.18
N ALA A 176 -2.04 6.94 1.45
CA ALA A 176 -2.35 6.72 0.03
C ALA A 176 -1.08 6.60 -0.82
N HIS A 177 -0.05 7.42 -0.54
CA HIS A 177 1.25 7.27 -1.16
C HIS A 177 1.86 5.88 -0.89
N ASP A 178 1.84 5.39 0.35
CA ASP A 178 2.38 4.08 0.71
C ASP A 178 1.63 2.94 0.01
N MET A 179 0.31 3.05 -0.12
CA MET A 179 -0.49 2.11 -0.91
C MET A 179 -0.08 2.10 -2.39
N CYS A 180 0.23 3.28 -2.97
CA CYS A 180 0.75 3.38 -4.34
C CYS A 180 2.13 2.70 -4.49
N MET A 181 3.01 2.79 -3.48
CA MET A 181 4.31 2.12 -3.49
C MET A 181 4.15 0.59 -3.46
N VAL A 182 3.25 0.08 -2.60
CA VAL A 182 2.90 -1.36 -2.58
C VAL A 182 2.33 -1.80 -3.91
N TYR A 183 1.38 -1.04 -4.47
CA TYR A 183 0.82 -1.31 -5.80
C TYR A 183 1.92 -1.39 -6.88
N GLY A 184 2.83 -0.41 -6.90
CA GLY A 184 3.96 -0.39 -7.83
C GLY A 184 4.84 -1.63 -7.70
N CYS A 185 5.06 -2.13 -6.48
CA CYS A 185 5.79 -3.37 -6.23
C CYS A 185 5.08 -4.58 -6.87
N PHE A 186 3.75 -4.69 -6.74
CA PHE A 186 2.97 -5.76 -7.38
C PHE A 186 3.08 -5.71 -8.91
N VAL A 187 3.01 -4.51 -9.51
CA VAL A 187 3.14 -4.34 -10.96
C VAL A 187 4.53 -4.74 -11.45
N ILE A 188 5.61 -4.29 -10.79
CA ILE A 188 6.99 -4.58 -11.19
C ILE A 188 7.32 -6.07 -11.03
N CYS A 189 6.95 -6.67 -9.90
CA CYS A 189 7.22 -8.08 -9.61
C CYS A 189 6.27 -9.03 -10.33
N ARG A 190 5.28 -8.52 -11.06
CA ARG A 190 4.25 -9.32 -11.74
C ARG A 190 3.45 -10.21 -10.79
N PHE A 191 3.30 -9.79 -9.54
CA PHE A 191 2.45 -10.49 -8.59
C PHE A 191 0.98 -10.28 -8.93
N ASP A 192 0.17 -11.32 -8.71
CA ASP A 192 -1.28 -11.24 -8.90
C ASP A 192 -1.93 -10.35 -7.84
N ILE A 193 -2.79 -9.43 -8.25
CA ILE A 193 -3.67 -8.69 -7.34
C ILE A 193 -4.71 -9.66 -6.81
N ASN A 194 -4.51 -10.15 -5.60
CA ASN A 194 -5.29 -11.17 -4.91
C ASN A 194 -5.61 -10.75 -3.47
N ALA A 195 -6.12 -11.66 -2.64
CA ALA A 195 -6.39 -11.40 -1.22
C ALA A 195 -5.13 -10.96 -0.45
N ASN A 196 -3.93 -11.49 -0.79
CA ASN A 196 -2.66 -11.07 -0.19
C ASN A 196 -2.38 -9.58 -0.42
N PHE A 197 -2.65 -9.06 -1.65
CA PHE A 197 -2.51 -7.64 -1.93
C PHE A 197 -3.36 -6.80 -0.96
N MET A 198 -4.63 -7.15 -0.75
CA MET A 198 -5.50 -6.44 0.17
C MET A 198 -5.03 -6.55 1.62
N ALA A 199 -4.53 -7.73 2.02
CA ALA A 199 -3.95 -7.94 3.35
C ALA A 199 -2.70 -7.06 3.57
N VAL A 200 -1.82 -6.92 2.58
CA VAL A 200 -0.66 -6.02 2.63
C VAL A 200 -1.12 -4.57 2.77
N LEU A 201 -2.09 -4.11 1.97
CA LEU A 201 -2.60 -2.74 2.05
C LEU A 201 -3.14 -2.42 3.44
N LEU A 202 -3.99 -3.29 4.03
CA LEU A 202 -4.53 -3.10 5.36
C LEU A 202 -3.46 -3.13 6.46
N THR A 203 -2.45 -3.99 6.32
CA THR A 203 -1.33 -4.07 7.26
C THR A 203 -0.49 -2.81 7.22
N ILE A 204 -0.18 -2.28 6.02
CA ILE A 204 0.60 -1.06 5.85
C ILE A 204 -0.17 0.16 6.38
N LEU A 205 -1.49 0.23 6.22
CA LEU A 205 -2.29 1.28 6.85
C LEU A 205 -2.05 1.35 8.36
N GLY A 206 -2.08 0.20 9.04
CA GLY A 206 -1.84 0.13 10.49
C GLY A 206 -0.39 0.45 10.87
N TYR A 207 0.58 -0.04 10.10
CA TYR A 207 2.00 0.18 10.38
C TYR A 207 2.43 1.65 10.15
N SER A 208 2.09 2.22 9.00
CA SER A 208 2.49 3.58 8.63
C SER A 208 1.83 4.64 9.50
N ILE A 209 0.56 4.46 9.89
CA ILE A 209 -0.11 5.41 10.78
C ILE A 209 0.56 5.49 12.15
N ASN A 210 1.08 4.38 12.68
CA ASN A 210 1.79 4.38 13.96
C ASN A 210 3.05 5.26 13.91
N ALA A 211 3.82 5.21 12.83
CA ALA A 211 4.99 6.08 12.63
C ALA A 211 4.57 7.57 12.57
N THR A 212 3.50 7.88 11.85
CA THR A 212 2.96 9.24 11.74
C THR A 212 2.46 9.78 13.09
N ILE A 213 1.77 8.96 13.89
CA ILE A 213 1.31 9.34 15.24
C ILE A 213 2.47 9.71 16.15
N ILE A 214 3.58 8.95 16.12
CA ILE A 214 4.77 9.23 16.92
C ILE A 214 5.34 10.61 16.60
N ILE A 215 5.38 10.99 15.33
CA ILE A 215 5.89 12.29 14.88
C ILE A 215 4.94 13.42 15.31
N TYR A 216 3.63 13.28 15.10
CA TYR A 216 2.67 14.30 15.52
C TYR A 216 2.57 14.44 17.05
N ASP A 217 2.76 13.36 17.80
CA ASP A 217 2.82 13.42 19.26
C ASP A 217 4.05 14.24 19.72
N ARG A 218 5.18 14.05 19.05
CA ARG A 218 6.40 14.83 19.32
C ARG A 218 6.27 16.29 18.88
N ILE A 219 5.63 16.56 17.74
CA ILE A 219 5.31 17.93 17.31
C ILE A 219 4.44 18.62 18.37
N ARG A 220 3.38 17.95 18.85
CA ARG A 220 2.50 18.47 19.89
C ARG A 220 3.24 18.75 21.20
N GLU A 221 4.16 17.87 21.61
CA GLU A 221 4.97 18.05 22.80
C GLU A 221 5.90 19.27 22.65
N ASN A 222 6.61 19.37 21.53
CA ASN A 222 7.50 20.48 21.24
C ASN A 222 6.73 21.81 21.08
N GLU A 223 5.52 21.80 20.51
CA GLU A 223 4.63 22.96 20.43
C GLU A 223 4.29 23.49 21.82
N ASN A 224 3.98 22.61 22.78
CA ASN A 224 3.69 23.03 24.17
C ASN A 224 4.94 23.59 24.87
N LEU A 225 6.13 23.11 24.56
CA LEU A 225 7.36 23.50 25.25
C LEU A 225 8.05 24.72 24.59
N LEU A 226 8.03 24.81 23.27
CA LEU A 226 8.85 25.70 22.47
C LEU A 226 8.06 26.55 21.46
N GLY A 227 6.75 26.35 21.31
CA GLY A 227 5.92 26.97 20.27
C GLY A 227 5.98 28.50 20.21
N ASN A 228 6.19 29.16 21.36
CA ASN A 228 6.35 30.62 21.42
C ASN A 228 7.80 31.10 21.18
N LYS A 229 8.76 30.19 21.02
CA LYS A 229 10.20 30.50 20.94
C LYS A 229 10.84 30.08 19.62
N MET A 230 10.13 29.33 18.80
CA MET A 230 10.66 28.72 17.58
C MET A 230 9.64 28.80 16.45
N GLU A 231 10.10 28.98 15.20
CA GLU A 231 9.23 28.92 14.04
C GLU A 231 8.67 27.51 13.82
N LEU A 232 7.47 27.42 13.24
CA LEU A 232 6.80 26.14 13.02
C LEU A 232 7.64 25.14 12.19
N GLU A 233 8.39 25.64 11.19
CA GLU A 233 9.27 24.77 10.36
C GLU A 233 10.40 24.15 11.17
N ASP A 234 11.07 24.97 12.00
CA ASP A 234 12.18 24.53 12.83
C ASP A 234 11.71 23.55 13.92
N LEU A 235 10.53 23.84 14.50
CA LEU A 235 9.89 22.97 15.48
C LEU A 235 9.57 21.58 14.89
N VAL A 236 9.05 21.54 13.67
CA VAL A 236 8.76 20.28 12.99
C VAL A 236 10.04 19.55 12.60
N ASN A 237 11.05 20.25 12.07
CA ASN A 237 12.37 19.67 11.77
C ASN A 237 13.02 19.06 13.03
N LEU A 238 12.94 19.75 14.17
CA LEU A 238 13.40 19.26 15.46
C LEU A 238 12.66 17.99 15.87
N SER A 239 11.33 17.99 15.75
CA SER A 239 10.46 16.86 16.12
C SER A 239 10.76 15.62 15.29
N ILE A 240 10.91 15.78 13.96
CA ILE A 240 11.32 14.71 13.05
C ILE A 240 12.69 14.17 13.45
N THR A 241 13.67 15.05 13.69
CA THR A 241 15.04 14.65 14.08
C THR A 241 15.03 13.83 15.38
N GLN A 242 14.20 14.20 16.34
CA GLN A 242 14.11 13.52 17.64
C GLN A 242 13.46 12.13 17.53
N THR A 243 12.53 11.92 16.62
CA THR A 243 11.79 10.66 16.42
C THR A 243 12.41 9.74 15.36
N MET A 244 13.23 10.28 14.45
CA MET A 244 13.82 9.56 13.31
C MET A 244 14.55 8.29 13.71
N GLY A 245 15.39 8.37 14.74
CA GLY A 245 16.15 7.20 15.21
C GLY A 245 15.24 6.05 15.62
N ARG A 246 14.17 6.34 16.38
CA ARG A 246 13.18 5.33 16.77
C ARG A 246 12.46 4.73 15.57
N SER A 247 12.01 5.56 14.66
CA SER A 247 11.31 5.12 13.43
C SER A 247 12.20 4.22 12.59
N ILE A 248 13.46 4.60 12.37
CA ILE A 248 14.42 3.79 11.60
C ILE A 248 14.70 2.46 12.29
N HIS A 249 15.02 2.45 13.59
CA HIS A 249 15.34 1.21 14.30
C HIS A 249 14.14 0.23 14.30
N THR A 250 12.93 0.71 14.54
CA THR A 250 11.72 -0.13 14.49
C THR A 250 11.52 -0.72 13.09
N THR A 251 11.68 0.08 12.05
CA THR A 251 11.50 -0.41 10.67
C THR A 251 12.61 -1.38 10.27
N VAL A 252 13.87 -1.09 10.60
CA VAL A 252 14.98 -2.01 10.30
C VAL A 252 14.76 -3.38 10.95
N THR A 253 14.37 -3.43 12.22
CA THR A 253 14.11 -4.71 12.90
C THR A 253 12.95 -5.49 12.25
N THR A 254 11.87 -4.80 11.87
CA THR A 254 10.72 -5.45 11.22
C THR A 254 11.07 -5.90 9.80
N VAL A 255 11.80 -5.07 9.04
CA VAL A 255 12.29 -5.42 7.69
C VAL A 255 13.23 -6.62 7.74
N LEU A 256 14.13 -6.68 8.71
CA LEU A 256 15.02 -7.85 8.89
C LEU A 256 14.21 -9.13 9.16
N ALA A 257 13.20 -9.06 10.02
CA ALA A 257 12.32 -10.21 10.27
C ALA A 257 11.59 -10.66 9.00
N MET A 258 11.02 -9.72 8.24
CA MET A 258 10.33 -10.04 6.98
C MET A 258 11.29 -10.51 5.89
N ALA A 259 12.50 -9.95 5.82
CA ALA A 259 13.54 -10.41 4.89
C ALA A 259 13.96 -11.87 5.20
N THR A 260 14.05 -12.25 6.47
CA THR A 260 14.29 -13.64 6.85
C THR A 260 13.18 -14.55 6.34
N VAL A 261 11.90 -14.14 6.45
CA VAL A 261 10.77 -14.88 5.88
C VAL A 261 10.92 -15.01 4.36
N CYS A 262 11.24 -13.92 3.65
CA CYS A 262 11.46 -13.95 2.19
C CYS A 262 12.57 -14.93 1.79
N ILE A 263 13.71 -14.92 2.52
CA ILE A 263 14.85 -15.82 2.25
C ILE A 263 14.42 -17.28 2.44
N VAL A 264 13.74 -17.60 3.53
CA VAL A 264 13.24 -18.96 3.79
C VAL A 264 12.24 -19.38 2.70
N CYS A 265 11.33 -18.50 2.30
CA CYS A 265 10.37 -18.79 1.23
C CYS A 265 11.04 -19.07 -0.12
N ILE A 266 12.11 -18.35 -0.45
CA ILE A 266 12.89 -18.58 -1.69
C ILE A 266 13.60 -19.94 -1.62
N ILE A 267 14.22 -20.28 -0.48
CA ILE A 267 14.93 -21.55 -0.30
C ILE A 267 13.96 -22.74 -0.35
N CYS A 268 12.76 -22.57 0.26
CA CYS A 268 11.74 -23.63 0.31
C CYS A 268 10.80 -23.67 -0.91
N GLY A 269 10.95 -22.76 -1.90
CA GLY A 269 10.09 -22.72 -3.08
C GLY A 269 8.67 -22.21 -2.84
N VAL A 270 8.36 -21.63 -1.66
CA VAL A 270 7.00 -21.19 -1.28
C VAL A 270 6.72 -19.80 -1.82
N THR A 271 6.26 -19.69 -3.06
CA THR A 271 6.05 -18.41 -3.76
C THR A 271 4.83 -17.63 -3.27
N SER A 272 3.81 -18.30 -2.71
CA SER A 272 2.58 -17.68 -2.22
C SER A 272 2.82 -16.70 -1.06
N ILE A 273 3.68 -17.07 -0.12
CA ILE A 273 4.04 -16.20 1.01
C ILE A 273 4.95 -15.06 0.56
N LEU A 274 5.79 -15.27 -0.46
CA LEU A 274 6.68 -14.25 -1.01
C LEU A 274 5.88 -13.06 -1.57
N SER A 275 4.74 -13.33 -2.23
CA SER A 275 3.85 -12.27 -2.77
C SER A 275 3.19 -11.41 -1.70
N PHE A 276 3.19 -11.85 -0.44
CA PHE A 276 2.77 -11.06 0.73
C PHE A 276 3.97 -10.36 1.40
N ALA A 277 5.04 -11.12 1.70
CA ALA A 277 6.15 -10.66 2.54
C ALA A 277 7.00 -9.57 1.85
N PHE A 278 7.32 -9.72 0.57
CA PHE A 278 8.17 -8.78 -0.16
C PHE A 278 7.51 -7.41 -0.36
N PRO A 279 6.25 -7.28 -0.83
CA PRO A 279 5.58 -6.00 -0.93
C PRO A 279 5.37 -5.32 0.44
N LEU A 280 5.23 -6.10 1.51
CA LEU A 280 5.12 -5.57 2.87
C LEU A 280 6.42 -4.86 3.28
N ILE A 281 7.60 -5.39 2.93
CA ILE A 281 8.89 -4.72 3.15
C ILE A 281 8.92 -3.36 2.45
N ILE A 282 8.53 -3.30 1.18
CA ILE A 282 8.49 -2.06 0.39
C ILE A 282 7.53 -1.05 1.03
N GLY A 283 6.35 -1.49 1.45
CA GLY A 283 5.36 -0.66 2.13
C GLY A 283 5.87 -0.11 3.47
N MET A 284 6.59 -0.91 4.27
CA MET A 284 7.18 -0.46 5.55
C MET A 284 8.28 0.59 5.34
N ILE A 285 9.15 0.42 4.34
CA ILE A 285 10.19 1.40 3.99
C ILE A 285 9.53 2.69 3.50
N SER A 286 8.52 2.58 2.64
CA SER A 286 7.72 3.72 2.18
C SER A 286 7.05 4.44 3.35
N GLY A 287 6.48 3.71 4.32
CA GLY A 287 5.80 4.27 5.48
C GLY A 287 6.70 5.14 6.36
N VAL A 288 7.98 4.75 6.55
CA VAL A 288 8.94 5.60 7.26
C VAL A 288 9.24 6.87 6.46
N TYR A 289 9.43 6.73 5.16
CA TYR A 289 9.67 7.89 4.29
C TYR A 289 8.47 8.84 4.30
N SER A 290 7.26 8.36 4.05
CA SER A 290 6.06 9.18 3.95
C SER A 290 5.70 9.85 5.28
N SER A 291 5.82 9.12 6.39
CA SER A 291 5.56 9.64 7.74
C SER A 291 6.53 10.76 8.15
N ASN A 292 7.81 10.68 7.77
CA ASN A 292 8.80 11.69 8.11
C ASN A 292 8.87 12.85 7.10
N CYS A 293 8.69 12.57 5.80
CA CYS A 293 8.97 13.53 4.74
C CYS A 293 7.71 14.08 4.07
N ILE A 294 6.57 13.36 4.06
CA ILE A 294 5.36 13.79 3.36
C ILE A 294 4.32 14.37 4.33
N ALA A 295 3.85 13.59 5.30
CA ALA A 295 2.75 13.99 6.17
C ALA A 295 3.03 15.30 6.93
N PRO A 296 4.14 15.44 7.70
CA PRO A 296 4.39 16.62 8.49
C PRO A 296 4.73 17.85 7.63
N THR A 297 5.41 17.67 6.49
CA THR A 297 5.78 18.77 5.61
C THR A 297 4.57 19.36 4.88
N LEU A 298 3.64 18.52 4.39
CA LEU A 298 2.36 18.97 3.84
C LEU A 298 1.53 19.72 4.88
N TRP A 299 1.50 19.19 6.10
CA TRP A 299 0.79 19.85 7.20
C TRP A 299 1.38 21.23 7.53
N VAL A 300 2.70 21.40 7.58
CA VAL A 300 3.37 22.70 7.79
C VAL A 300 3.01 23.68 6.69
N HIS A 301 3.10 23.30 5.42
CA HIS A 301 2.76 24.15 4.30
C HIS A 301 1.30 24.63 4.35
N TRP A 302 0.39 23.71 4.69
CA TRP A 302 -1.01 24.06 4.87
C TRP A 302 -1.24 25.07 6.01
N LYS A 303 -0.61 24.85 7.17
CA LYS A 303 -0.68 25.78 8.31
C LYS A 303 -0.16 27.17 7.94
N LYS A 304 0.98 27.25 7.26
CA LYS A 304 1.50 28.54 6.76
C LYS A 304 0.55 29.23 5.79
N HIS A 305 -0.07 28.46 4.89
CA HIS A 305 -1.04 29.03 3.95
C HIS A 305 -2.28 29.58 4.69
N GLN A 306 -2.80 28.88 5.68
CA GLN A 306 -3.91 29.37 6.51
C GLN A 306 -3.55 30.65 7.27
N ALA A 307 -2.36 30.73 7.87
CA ALA A 307 -1.90 31.91 8.60
C ALA A 307 -1.80 33.14 7.69
N LYS A 308 -1.26 32.99 6.46
CA LYS A 308 -1.21 34.07 5.47
C LYS A 308 -2.60 34.56 5.08
N LYS A 309 -3.56 33.65 4.89
CA LYS A 309 -4.95 34.02 4.52
C LYS A 309 -5.66 34.77 5.64
N SER A 310 -5.43 34.39 6.89
CA SER A 310 -5.99 35.08 8.06
C SER A 310 -5.46 36.55 8.21
N HIS A 311 -4.15 36.73 7.99
CA HIS A 311 -3.56 38.08 8.01
C HIS A 311 -4.01 38.98 6.85
N SER A 312 -4.25 38.41 5.67
CA SER A 312 -4.77 39.15 4.50
C SER A 312 -6.21 39.60 4.72
N GLY A 313 -7.05 38.74 5.33
CA GLY A 313 -8.44 39.09 5.68
C GLY A 313 -8.56 40.18 6.73
N SER A 314 -7.66 40.18 7.73
CA SER A 314 -7.63 41.23 8.78
C SER A 314 -7.21 42.60 8.23
N LYS A 315 -6.28 42.66 7.25
CA LYS A 315 -5.92 43.93 6.61
C LYS A 315 -7.05 44.54 5.78
N LEU A 316 -7.85 43.72 5.09
CA LEU A 316 -9.02 44.22 4.35
C LEU A 316 -10.14 44.76 5.27
N SER A 317 -10.33 44.19 6.44
CA SER A 317 -11.30 44.65 7.43
C SER A 317 -10.90 45.99 8.05
N LEU A 318 -9.61 46.27 8.21
CA LEU A 318 -9.11 47.53 8.77
C LEU A 318 -9.16 48.71 7.77
N ILE A 319 -9.19 48.44 6.47
CA ILE A 319 -9.28 49.48 5.41
C ILE A 319 -10.72 50.02 5.32
N HIS A 320 -11.74 49.26 5.74
CA HIS A 320 -13.14 49.71 5.73
C HIS A 320 -13.60 50.48 6.98
N ILE A 321 -12.75 50.64 7.99
CA ILE A 321 -13.14 51.32 9.28
C ILE A 321 -12.60 52.77 9.37
N SER A 322 -11.78 53.23 8.41
CA SER A 322 -11.19 54.58 8.45
C SER A 322 -11.72 55.47 7.34
N GLU A 323 -13.03 55.70 7.31
CA GLU A 323 -13.56 56.90 6.67
C GLU A 323 -13.97 57.90 7.77
N PRO A 324 -13.23 58.99 7.99
CA PRO A 324 -13.65 60.02 8.97
C PRO A 324 -14.85 60.76 8.39
N THR A 325 -15.99 60.66 9.07
CA THR A 325 -17.13 61.53 8.85
C THR A 325 -16.68 62.99 8.98
N ARG A 326 -16.68 63.68 7.86
CA ARG A 326 -16.41 65.11 7.75
C ARG A 326 -17.50 65.87 8.52
N PRO A 327 -17.18 66.75 9.48
CA PRO A 327 -18.21 67.57 10.11
C PRO A 327 -18.78 68.59 9.10
N GLU A 328 -20.09 68.67 8.97
CA GLU A 328 -20.73 69.68 8.19
C GLU A 328 -20.57 71.05 8.92
N PRO A 329 -20.34 72.13 8.17
CA PRO A 329 -20.25 73.46 8.77
C PRO A 329 -21.64 73.97 9.20
N ILE A 330 -21.75 74.36 10.46
CA ILE A 330 -22.93 75.06 11.00
C ILE A 330 -22.91 76.47 10.44
N SER A 331 -23.99 76.86 9.70
CA SER A 331 -24.35 78.23 9.33
C SER A 331 -25.27 78.83 10.36
#